data_ab47d046d1f4b72ba238525d0d65d213
#
_entry.id   ab47d046d1f4b72ba238525d0d65d213
#
_cell.length_a   1.000
_cell.length_b   1.000
_cell.length_c   1.000
_cell.angle_alpha   90.00
_cell.angle_beta   90.00
_cell.angle_gamma   90.00
#
_symmetry.space_group_name_H-M   'P 1'
#
loop_
_entity.id
_entity.type
_entity.pdbx_description
1 polymer ?
#
loop_
_entity_poly.entity_id
_entity_poly.type
_entity_poly.pdbx_seq_one_letter_code
_entity_poly.pdbx_strand_id
1 'polypeptide(L)'
;DTPAVDGKINAADVERICAAWEGDGARDHMIAPALVYISQPTEYGTLYSLRELEELSAVCRKRDLKLFVDGARLAYALASPANDVSLADLARLTDVFYIGGTKCGTLFGEAVVIPERGSIRQFVTHMKQHGALMAKGRLLGVQFEALFEDGLYLTIGEPAVEATTRIREALKRAGYVVTMDSPTNLTFVALDQAGHERLSDKVRYGIWETLPDGRYLARIGTSWATPEEDVVAFEEALAR
;
A
#
# COMPACT_ATOMS: atom_id res chain seq x y z
N ASP A 1 3.15 -8.24 14.99
CA ASP A 1 3.79 -7.29 14.06
C ASP A 1 5.26 -7.59 13.94
N THR A 2 5.79 -7.53 12.72
CA THR A 2 7.21 -7.73 12.45
C THR A 2 7.80 -6.36 12.10
N PRO A 3 8.76 -5.84 12.89
CA PRO A 3 9.39 -4.58 12.56
C PRO A 3 10.20 -4.75 11.26
N ALA A 4 9.83 -4.02 10.22
CA ALA A 4 10.53 -4.00 8.96
C ALA A 4 10.89 -2.55 8.59
N VAL A 5 12.12 -2.32 8.16
CA VAL A 5 12.64 -0.99 7.84
C VAL A 5 11.91 -0.38 6.65
N ASP A 6 11.46 -1.21 5.72
CA ASP A 6 10.77 -0.82 4.49
C ASP A 6 9.26 -1.15 4.49
N GLY A 7 8.72 -1.58 5.63
CA GLY A 7 7.32 -1.97 5.80
C GLY A 7 6.96 -3.33 5.20
N LYS A 8 7.94 -4.14 4.78
CA LYS A 8 7.72 -5.48 4.21
C LYS A 8 8.02 -6.59 5.22
N ILE A 9 7.16 -7.61 5.26
CA ILE A 9 7.47 -8.91 5.86
C ILE A 9 7.99 -9.85 4.77
N ASN A 10 8.94 -10.71 5.08
CA ASN A 10 9.46 -11.70 4.15
C ASN A 10 9.09 -13.14 4.55
N ALA A 11 9.33 -14.09 3.65
CA ALA A 11 9.00 -15.50 3.85
C ALA A 11 9.72 -16.12 5.07
N ALA A 12 10.95 -15.67 5.36
CA ALA A 12 11.70 -16.15 6.52
C ALA A 12 11.10 -15.67 7.85
N ASP A 13 10.54 -14.47 7.88
CA ASP A 13 9.81 -13.95 9.05
C ASP A 13 8.55 -14.77 9.33
N VAL A 14 7.78 -15.09 8.28
CA VAL A 14 6.59 -15.95 8.39
C VAL A 14 6.98 -17.32 8.93
N GLU A 15 8.03 -17.93 8.38
CA GLU A 15 8.53 -19.24 8.80
C GLU A 15 8.96 -19.21 10.29
N ARG A 16 9.70 -18.17 10.70
CA ARG A 16 10.13 -17.96 12.07
C ARG A 16 8.99 -17.82 13.06
N ILE A 17 7.94 -17.05 12.69
CA ILE A 17 6.75 -16.86 13.53
C ILE A 17 5.99 -18.17 13.70
N CYS A 18 5.79 -18.92 12.61
CA CYS A 18 5.11 -20.23 12.68
C CYS A 18 5.91 -21.24 13.51
N ALA A 19 7.22 -21.33 13.29
CA ALA A 19 8.09 -22.23 14.06
C ALA A 19 8.13 -21.87 15.56
N ALA A 20 8.15 -20.58 15.89
CA ALA A 20 8.09 -20.12 17.28
C ALA A 20 6.77 -20.53 17.95
N TRP A 21 5.63 -20.37 17.26
CA TRP A 21 4.34 -20.79 17.77
C TRP A 21 4.24 -22.32 17.92
N GLU A 22 4.71 -23.09 16.93
CA GLU A 22 4.70 -24.55 16.95
C GLU A 22 5.58 -25.13 18.09
N GLY A 23 6.70 -24.48 18.37
CA GLY A 23 7.66 -24.88 19.41
C GLY A 23 7.27 -24.46 20.82
N ASP A 24 6.24 -23.62 20.99
CA ASP A 24 5.80 -23.15 22.29
C ASP A 24 4.95 -24.19 23.00
N GLY A 25 5.35 -24.62 24.22
CA GLY A 25 4.59 -25.58 25.03
C GLY A 25 3.24 -25.05 25.52
N ALA A 26 3.02 -23.74 25.49
CA ALA A 26 1.77 -23.07 25.85
C ALA A 26 0.94 -22.61 24.65
N ARG A 27 1.24 -23.08 23.44
CA ARG A 27 0.58 -22.65 22.19
C ARG A 27 -0.95 -22.75 22.20
N ASP A 28 -1.51 -23.69 22.98
CA ASP A 28 -2.95 -23.85 23.11
C ASP A 28 -3.64 -22.66 23.80
N HIS A 29 -2.85 -21.79 24.46
CA HIS A 29 -3.28 -20.53 25.07
C HIS A 29 -2.95 -19.31 24.18
N MET A 30 -2.37 -19.52 23.00
CA MET A 30 -1.95 -18.47 22.07
C MET A 30 -2.83 -18.45 20.82
N ILE A 31 -2.90 -17.28 20.19
CA ILE A 31 -3.54 -17.16 18.86
C ILE A 31 -2.64 -17.86 17.83
N ALA A 32 -3.18 -18.85 17.14
CA ALA A 32 -2.50 -19.52 16.04
C ALA A 32 -2.34 -18.58 14.84
N PRO A 33 -1.17 -18.55 14.17
CA PRO A 33 -1.03 -17.88 12.87
C PRO A 33 -2.02 -18.49 11.86
N ALA A 34 -2.79 -17.64 11.16
CA ALA A 34 -3.78 -18.12 10.20
C ALA A 34 -3.74 -17.32 8.89
N LEU A 35 -3.23 -16.09 8.94
CA LEU A 35 -3.25 -15.15 7.82
C LEU A 35 -1.97 -14.32 7.80
N VAL A 36 -1.40 -14.16 6.62
CA VAL A 36 -0.40 -13.14 6.30
C VAL A 36 -1.12 -11.99 5.59
N TYR A 37 -1.06 -10.81 6.18
CA TYR A 37 -1.63 -9.59 5.63
C TYR A 37 -0.50 -8.65 5.24
N ILE A 38 -0.48 -8.23 3.98
CA ILE A 38 0.49 -7.26 3.45
C ILE A 38 -0.23 -6.18 2.65
N SER A 39 0.43 -5.04 2.44
CA SER A 39 -0.07 -3.96 1.58
C SER A 39 0.78 -3.82 0.32
N GLN A 40 0.13 -3.62 -0.83
CA GLN A 40 0.79 -3.36 -2.11
C GLN A 40 0.20 -2.09 -2.75
N PRO A 41 0.95 -0.97 -2.77
CA PRO A 41 2.25 -0.74 -2.11
C PRO A 41 2.11 -0.73 -0.58
N THR A 42 3.24 -0.85 0.12
CA THR A 42 3.25 -0.75 1.58
C THR A 42 2.84 0.67 2.05
N GLU A 43 2.62 0.84 3.36
CA GLU A 43 2.33 2.16 3.94
C GLU A 43 3.49 3.16 3.79
N TYR A 44 4.71 2.67 3.54
CA TYR A 44 5.87 3.48 3.18
C TYR A 44 6.01 3.70 1.66
N GLY A 45 5.08 3.17 0.86
CA GLY A 45 5.09 3.30 -0.60
C GLY A 45 6.11 2.41 -1.32
N THR A 46 6.73 1.47 -0.62
CA THR A 46 7.61 0.45 -1.20
C THR A 46 6.79 -0.65 -1.88
N LEU A 47 7.40 -1.40 -2.76
CA LEU A 47 6.76 -2.44 -3.54
C LEU A 47 7.30 -3.82 -3.18
N TYR A 48 6.39 -4.79 -3.03
CA TYR A 48 6.77 -6.19 -3.15
C TYR A 48 7.03 -6.50 -4.62
N SER A 49 8.18 -7.09 -4.92
CA SER A 49 8.47 -7.66 -6.23
C SER A 49 7.70 -8.96 -6.45
N LEU A 50 7.59 -9.38 -7.70
CA LEU A 50 6.97 -10.66 -8.06
C LEU A 50 7.62 -11.83 -7.31
N ARG A 51 8.95 -11.84 -7.21
CA ARG A 51 9.71 -12.85 -6.49
C ARG A 51 9.36 -12.87 -5.00
N GLU A 52 9.30 -11.72 -4.33
CA GLU A 52 8.94 -11.63 -2.90
C GLU A 52 7.52 -12.14 -2.66
N LEU A 53 6.58 -11.83 -3.55
CA LEU A 53 5.21 -12.35 -3.47
C LEU A 53 5.15 -13.87 -3.72
N GLU A 54 5.95 -14.41 -4.63
CA GLU A 54 6.05 -15.85 -4.87
C GLU A 54 6.60 -16.58 -3.65
N GLU A 55 7.64 -16.04 -3.01
CA GLU A 55 8.22 -16.59 -1.79
C GLU A 55 7.20 -16.56 -0.62
N LEU A 56 6.48 -15.44 -0.44
CA LEU A 56 5.40 -15.32 0.56
C LEU A 56 4.25 -16.29 0.29
N SER A 57 3.80 -16.40 -0.96
CA SER A 57 2.75 -17.34 -1.36
C SER A 57 3.17 -18.80 -1.08
N ALA A 58 4.42 -19.13 -1.38
CA ALA A 58 4.93 -20.47 -1.16
C ALA A 58 4.98 -20.85 0.33
N VAL A 59 5.46 -19.95 1.18
CA VAL A 59 5.49 -20.19 2.64
C VAL A 59 4.08 -20.26 3.23
N CYS A 60 3.17 -19.41 2.78
CA CYS A 60 1.76 -19.45 3.22
C CYS A 60 1.12 -20.79 2.89
N ARG A 61 1.26 -21.28 1.65
CA ARG A 61 0.76 -22.60 1.26
C ARG A 61 1.38 -23.74 2.06
N LYS A 62 2.69 -23.71 2.28
CA LYS A 62 3.42 -24.70 3.09
C LYS A 62 2.92 -24.76 4.53
N ARG A 63 2.52 -23.61 5.11
CA ARG A 63 2.08 -23.46 6.50
C ARG A 63 0.57 -23.43 6.70
N ASP A 64 -0.19 -23.71 5.64
CA ASP A 64 -1.67 -23.61 5.62
C ASP A 64 -2.20 -22.24 6.09
N LEU A 65 -1.46 -21.18 5.74
CA LEU A 65 -1.84 -19.80 5.98
C LEU A 65 -2.53 -19.22 4.74
N LYS A 66 -3.36 -18.20 4.96
CA LYS A 66 -3.93 -17.39 3.89
C LYS A 66 -3.07 -16.18 3.61
N LEU A 67 -2.91 -15.81 2.34
CA LEU A 67 -2.24 -14.57 1.93
C LEU A 67 -3.28 -13.55 1.48
N PHE A 68 -3.35 -12.43 2.19
CA PHE A 68 -4.23 -11.30 1.90
C PHE A 68 -3.40 -10.07 1.50
N VAL A 69 -3.74 -9.45 0.35
CA VAL A 69 -3.08 -8.22 -0.11
C VAL A 69 -4.04 -7.04 -0.04
N ASP A 70 -3.68 -6.06 0.80
CA ASP A 70 -4.30 -4.74 0.84
C ASP A 70 -3.82 -3.91 -0.35
N GLY A 71 -4.72 -3.67 -1.29
CA GLY A 71 -4.47 -2.89 -2.50
C GLY A 71 -5.05 -1.47 -2.45
N ALA A 72 -5.15 -0.84 -1.26
CA ALA A 72 -5.77 0.50 -1.12
C ALA A 72 -5.15 1.57 -2.04
N ARG A 73 -3.89 1.40 -2.42
CA ARG A 73 -3.15 2.27 -3.36
C ARG A 73 -2.62 1.50 -4.57
N LEU A 74 -3.27 0.40 -4.94
CA LEU A 74 -2.75 -0.53 -5.94
C LEU A 74 -2.54 0.13 -7.31
N ALA A 75 -3.38 1.09 -7.72
CA ALA A 75 -3.18 1.82 -8.97
C ALA A 75 -1.81 2.52 -9.04
N TYR A 76 -1.32 3.06 -7.92
CA TYR A 76 0.00 3.69 -7.87
C TYR A 76 1.16 2.67 -7.89
N ALA A 77 0.93 1.46 -7.38
CA ALA A 77 1.87 0.37 -7.56
C ALA A 77 1.94 -0.06 -9.02
N LEU A 78 0.77 -0.29 -9.66
CA LEU A 78 0.69 -0.74 -11.06
C LEU A 78 1.26 0.29 -12.05
N ALA A 79 1.11 1.60 -11.75
CA ALA A 79 1.66 2.69 -12.56
C ALA A 79 3.16 2.94 -12.32
N SER A 80 3.75 2.36 -11.27
CA SER A 80 5.16 2.56 -10.97
C SER A 80 6.06 1.85 -11.98
N PRO A 81 7.09 2.52 -12.55
CA PRO A 81 8.06 1.87 -13.44
C PRO A 81 8.93 0.80 -12.74
N ALA A 82 8.93 0.77 -11.40
CA ALA A 82 9.63 -0.25 -10.62
C ALA A 82 8.77 -1.49 -10.32
N ASN A 83 7.50 -1.49 -10.75
CA ASN A 83 6.60 -2.60 -10.50
C ASN A 83 6.76 -3.71 -11.55
N ASP A 84 6.86 -4.96 -11.07
CA ASP A 84 6.91 -6.18 -11.89
C ASP A 84 5.73 -7.13 -11.62
N VAL A 85 4.70 -6.65 -10.88
CA VAL A 85 3.53 -7.44 -10.45
C VAL A 85 2.28 -6.98 -11.19
N SER A 86 1.61 -7.91 -11.84
CA SER A 86 0.31 -7.68 -12.50
C SER A 86 -0.87 -8.07 -11.61
N LEU A 87 -2.08 -7.64 -11.99
CA LEU A 87 -3.33 -8.11 -11.36
C LEU A 87 -3.50 -9.64 -11.49
N ALA A 88 -3.03 -10.22 -12.60
CA ALA A 88 -3.06 -11.67 -12.79
C ALA A 88 -2.09 -12.39 -11.83
N ASP A 89 -0.94 -11.80 -11.54
CA ASP A 89 -0.02 -12.34 -10.55
C ASP A 89 -0.60 -12.29 -9.14
N LEU A 90 -1.25 -11.20 -8.76
CA LEU A 90 -1.97 -11.12 -7.48
C LEU A 90 -3.04 -12.21 -7.40
N ALA A 91 -3.85 -12.39 -8.44
CA ALA A 91 -4.87 -13.44 -8.46
C ALA A 91 -4.30 -14.86 -8.38
N ARG A 92 -3.10 -15.09 -8.92
CA ARG A 92 -2.42 -16.41 -8.88
C ARG A 92 -1.78 -16.69 -7.52
N LEU A 93 -1.30 -15.65 -6.83
CA LEU A 93 -0.45 -15.80 -5.66
C LEU A 93 -1.17 -15.61 -4.33
N THR A 94 -2.35 -14.98 -4.33
CA THR A 94 -3.07 -14.64 -3.10
C THR A 94 -4.38 -15.38 -2.94
N ASP A 95 -4.86 -15.52 -1.71
CA ASP A 95 -6.20 -16.06 -1.43
C ASP A 95 -7.26 -14.97 -1.58
N VAL A 96 -6.93 -13.73 -1.21
CA VAL A 96 -7.78 -12.56 -1.34
C VAL A 96 -6.90 -11.33 -1.56
N PHE A 97 -7.33 -10.44 -2.41
CA PHE A 97 -6.80 -9.07 -2.46
C PHE A 97 -7.92 -8.10 -2.75
N TYR A 98 -7.71 -6.82 -2.47
CA TYR A 98 -8.63 -5.82 -2.97
C TYR A 98 -7.95 -4.78 -3.85
N ILE A 99 -8.73 -4.30 -4.80
CA ILE A 99 -8.37 -3.26 -5.75
C ILE A 99 -8.89 -1.96 -5.17
N GLY A 100 -7.97 -1.08 -4.79
CA GLY A 100 -8.28 0.20 -4.17
C GLY A 100 -9.06 1.11 -5.12
N GLY A 101 -10.17 1.63 -4.64
CA GLY A 101 -10.99 2.58 -5.39
C GLY A 101 -10.92 4.00 -4.81
N THR A 102 -11.19 4.13 -3.51
CA THR A 102 -11.34 5.42 -2.82
C THR A 102 -10.16 6.39 -3.00
N LYS A 103 -8.93 5.86 -3.05
CA LYS A 103 -7.71 6.66 -3.26
C LYS A 103 -7.32 6.77 -4.74
N CYS A 104 -8.00 6.05 -5.63
CA CYS A 104 -7.61 5.81 -7.01
C CYS A 104 -8.72 6.13 -8.02
N GLY A 105 -9.62 7.08 -7.70
CA GLY A 105 -10.59 7.63 -8.66
C GLY A 105 -12.05 7.29 -8.41
N THR A 106 -12.42 6.34 -7.54
CA THR A 106 -13.82 6.14 -7.18
C THR A 106 -14.30 7.18 -6.17
N LEU A 107 -15.59 7.42 -6.11
CA LEU A 107 -16.22 8.24 -5.08
C LEU A 107 -16.18 7.54 -3.71
N PHE A 108 -16.29 6.20 -3.70
CA PHE A 108 -16.28 5.35 -2.51
C PHE A 108 -16.13 3.88 -2.90
N GLY A 109 -15.64 3.07 -1.96
CA GLY A 109 -15.59 1.61 -2.08
C GLY A 109 -14.31 1.04 -2.67
N GLU A 110 -14.19 -0.27 -2.48
CA GLU A 110 -13.07 -1.09 -2.91
C GLU A 110 -13.62 -2.35 -3.59
N ALA A 111 -12.91 -2.91 -4.57
CA ALA A 111 -13.28 -4.18 -5.19
C ALA A 111 -12.49 -5.33 -4.57
N VAL A 112 -13.17 -6.18 -3.81
CA VAL A 112 -12.56 -7.39 -3.22
C VAL A 112 -12.52 -8.50 -4.26
N VAL A 113 -11.33 -9.04 -4.51
CA VAL A 113 -11.10 -10.17 -5.41
C VAL A 113 -10.81 -11.42 -4.61
N ILE A 114 -11.60 -12.45 -4.83
CA ILE A 114 -11.43 -13.80 -4.28
C ILE A 114 -11.20 -14.73 -5.48
N PRO A 115 -9.92 -15.02 -5.82
CA PRO A 115 -9.60 -15.74 -7.07
C PRO A 115 -10.21 -17.12 -7.16
N GLU A 116 -10.22 -17.85 -6.03
CA GLU A 116 -10.81 -19.20 -5.99
C GLU A 116 -12.28 -19.13 -5.58
N ARG A 117 -13.16 -19.41 -6.54
CA ARG A 117 -14.61 -19.42 -6.32
C ARG A 117 -15.00 -20.47 -5.27
N GLY A 118 -15.67 -20.02 -4.20
CA GLY A 118 -16.15 -20.91 -3.14
C GLY A 118 -15.15 -21.18 -2.02
N SER A 119 -13.94 -20.60 -2.06
CA SER A 119 -12.95 -20.70 -0.97
C SER A 119 -13.46 -20.16 0.36
N ILE A 120 -14.35 -19.16 0.33
CA ILE A 120 -15.02 -18.65 1.54
C ILE A 120 -16.44 -19.19 1.59
N ARG A 121 -16.67 -20.10 2.54
CA ARG A 121 -18.01 -20.70 2.75
C ARG A 121 -19.02 -19.60 3.10
N GLN A 122 -20.23 -19.70 2.50
CA GLN A 122 -21.36 -18.81 2.80
C GLN A 122 -21.01 -17.31 2.70
N PHE A 123 -20.12 -16.93 1.79
CA PHE A 123 -19.63 -15.56 1.64
C PHE A 123 -20.78 -14.53 1.56
N VAL A 124 -21.83 -14.81 0.74
CA VAL A 124 -22.99 -13.91 0.64
C VAL A 124 -23.73 -13.75 1.96
N THR A 125 -23.81 -14.82 2.77
CA THR A 125 -24.42 -14.76 4.09
C THR A 125 -23.60 -13.86 5.01
N HIS A 126 -22.28 -13.97 4.99
CA HIS A 126 -21.39 -13.08 5.74
C HIS A 126 -21.54 -11.62 5.29
N MET A 127 -21.58 -11.36 3.98
CA MET A 127 -21.83 -10.02 3.45
C MET A 127 -23.14 -9.44 3.99
N LYS A 128 -24.21 -10.22 4.02
CA LYS A 128 -25.51 -9.79 4.60
C LYS A 128 -25.42 -9.49 6.09
N GLN A 129 -24.79 -10.37 6.85
CA GLN A 129 -24.62 -10.22 8.31
C GLN A 129 -23.85 -8.95 8.68
N HIS A 130 -22.87 -8.57 7.84
CA HIS A 130 -22.05 -7.37 8.04
C HIS A 130 -22.59 -6.12 7.32
N GLY A 131 -23.81 -6.17 6.76
CA GLY A 131 -24.42 -5.03 6.07
C GLY A 131 -23.76 -4.67 4.72
N ALA A 132 -22.92 -5.53 4.19
CA ALA A 132 -22.17 -5.27 2.95
C ALA A 132 -22.95 -5.63 1.67
N LEU A 133 -24.08 -6.32 1.77
CA LEU A 133 -24.97 -6.62 0.64
C LEU A 133 -26.01 -5.51 0.50
N MET A 134 -25.68 -4.45 -0.24
CA MET A 134 -26.53 -3.29 -0.41
C MET A 134 -27.55 -3.48 -1.54
N ALA A 135 -28.78 -2.93 -1.37
CA ALA A 135 -29.86 -3.02 -2.35
C ALA A 135 -29.53 -2.36 -3.71
N LYS A 136 -28.66 -1.37 -3.72
CA LYS A 136 -28.16 -0.66 -4.91
C LYS A 136 -26.65 -0.84 -5.09
N GLY A 137 -26.09 -1.99 -4.70
CA GLY A 137 -24.65 -2.30 -4.77
C GLY A 137 -24.00 -2.13 -6.14
N ARG A 138 -24.79 -2.18 -7.22
CA ARG A 138 -24.32 -1.87 -8.58
C ARG A 138 -23.72 -0.45 -8.72
N LEU A 139 -24.06 0.49 -7.82
CA LEU A 139 -23.45 1.84 -7.82
C LEU A 139 -21.96 1.80 -7.47
N LEU A 140 -21.52 0.80 -6.70
CA LEU A 140 -20.11 0.51 -6.50
C LEU A 140 -19.50 -0.12 -7.76
N GLY A 141 -20.19 -1.10 -8.36
CA GLY A 141 -19.71 -1.83 -9.53
C GLY A 141 -19.46 -0.94 -10.76
N VAL A 142 -20.36 -0.01 -11.06
CA VAL A 142 -20.21 0.86 -12.24
C VAL A 142 -19.01 1.80 -12.16
N GLN A 143 -18.54 2.15 -10.95
CA GLN A 143 -17.31 2.92 -10.78
C GLN A 143 -16.10 2.11 -11.21
N PHE A 144 -16.04 0.82 -10.81
CA PHE A 144 -14.98 -0.07 -11.23
C PHE A 144 -15.09 -0.43 -12.70
N GLU A 145 -16.28 -0.61 -13.24
CA GLU A 145 -16.51 -0.80 -14.68
C GLU A 145 -15.85 0.36 -15.46
N ALA A 146 -16.17 1.61 -15.10
CA ALA A 146 -15.58 2.80 -15.72
C ALA A 146 -14.06 2.89 -15.54
N LEU A 147 -13.51 2.51 -14.37
CA LEU A 147 -12.07 2.51 -14.13
C LEU A 147 -11.33 1.44 -14.93
N PHE A 148 -11.98 0.32 -15.25
CA PHE A 148 -11.36 -0.75 -16.05
C PHE A 148 -11.64 -0.62 -17.54
N GLU A 149 -12.56 0.25 -17.94
CA GLU A 149 -12.77 0.59 -19.34
C GLU A 149 -11.49 1.21 -19.92
N ASP A 150 -11.09 0.74 -21.10
CA ASP A 150 -9.88 1.16 -21.81
C ASP A 150 -8.57 1.10 -20.96
N GLY A 151 -8.58 0.34 -19.87
CA GLY A 151 -7.40 0.16 -19.01
C GLY A 151 -7.07 1.37 -18.12
N LEU A 152 -7.98 2.29 -17.90
CA LEU A 152 -7.75 3.50 -17.11
C LEU A 152 -7.16 3.21 -15.72
N TYR A 153 -7.62 2.16 -15.03
CA TYR A 153 -7.08 1.81 -13.70
C TYR A 153 -5.56 1.57 -13.71
N LEU A 154 -5.01 1.08 -14.81
CA LEU A 154 -3.58 0.77 -14.93
C LEU A 154 -2.72 2.04 -15.12
N THR A 155 -3.31 3.12 -15.60
CA THR A 155 -2.61 4.38 -15.92
C THR A 155 -3.00 5.55 -15.02
N ILE A 156 -4.12 5.49 -14.31
CA ILE A 156 -4.62 6.58 -13.46
C ILE A 156 -3.61 7.02 -12.37
N GLY A 157 -2.72 6.13 -12.00
CA GLY A 157 -1.66 6.40 -11.01
C GLY A 157 -0.45 7.14 -11.55
N GLU A 158 -0.22 7.16 -12.87
CA GLU A 158 1.00 7.71 -13.50
C GLU A 158 1.26 9.17 -13.14
N PRO A 159 0.27 10.09 -13.21
CA PRO A 159 0.50 11.49 -12.85
C PRO A 159 0.94 11.65 -11.38
N ALA A 160 0.40 10.83 -10.47
CA ALA A 160 0.78 10.87 -9.07
C ALA A 160 2.21 10.39 -8.82
N VAL A 161 2.63 9.33 -9.50
CA VAL A 161 4.01 8.79 -9.43
C VAL A 161 5.01 9.80 -9.98
N GLU A 162 4.69 10.44 -11.11
CA GLU A 162 5.50 11.51 -11.69
C GLU A 162 5.61 12.71 -10.75
N ALA A 163 4.49 13.22 -10.26
CA ALA A 163 4.44 14.34 -9.32
C ALA A 163 5.26 14.05 -8.06
N THR A 164 5.13 12.85 -7.47
CA THR A 164 5.94 12.46 -6.30
C THR A 164 7.43 12.41 -6.61
N THR A 165 7.79 11.96 -7.81
CA THR A 165 9.20 11.92 -8.22
C THR A 165 9.78 13.32 -8.30
N ARG A 166 9.08 14.28 -8.88
CA ARG A 166 9.48 15.69 -8.93
C ARG A 166 9.58 16.32 -7.53
N ILE A 167 8.59 16.09 -6.68
CA ILE A 167 8.59 16.54 -5.27
C ILE A 167 9.81 15.99 -4.53
N ARG A 168 10.11 14.70 -4.69
CA ARG A 168 11.27 14.05 -4.08
C ARG A 168 12.58 14.68 -4.53
N GLU A 169 12.74 14.95 -5.81
CA GLU A 169 13.93 15.59 -6.34
C GLU A 169 14.05 17.07 -5.87
N ALA A 170 12.94 17.79 -5.74
CA ALA A 170 12.94 19.13 -5.17
C ALA A 170 13.40 19.13 -3.69
N LEU A 171 12.89 18.18 -2.90
CA LEU A 171 13.32 18.00 -1.50
C LEU A 171 14.82 17.69 -1.39
N LYS A 172 15.33 16.78 -2.21
CA LYS A 172 16.77 16.46 -2.26
C LYS A 172 17.61 17.68 -2.64
N ARG A 173 17.21 18.44 -3.68
CA ARG A 173 17.90 19.67 -4.08
C ARG A 173 17.92 20.73 -2.98
N ALA A 174 16.85 20.82 -2.18
CA ALA A 174 16.75 21.71 -1.04
C ALA A 174 17.49 21.21 0.23
N GLY A 175 18.20 20.06 0.13
CA GLY A 175 19.02 19.51 1.21
C GLY A 175 18.28 18.66 2.22
N TYR A 176 17.03 18.28 1.98
CA TYR A 176 16.28 17.39 2.86
C TYR A 176 16.65 15.93 2.66
N VAL A 177 16.66 15.16 3.75
CA VAL A 177 16.99 13.73 3.73
C VAL A 177 15.74 12.90 3.45
N VAL A 178 15.61 12.40 2.22
CA VAL A 178 14.60 11.42 1.85
C VAL A 178 15.06 10.06 2.37
N THR A 179 14.24 9.43 3.22
CA THR A 179 14.63 8.25 4.00
C THR A 179 14.16 6.93 3.42
N MET A 180 13.16 6.97 2.54
CA MET A 180 12.53 5.77 2.01
C MET A 180 12.60 5.77 0.49
N ASP A 181 13.07 4.66 -0.08
CA ASP A 181 13.00 4.45 -1.53
C ASP A 181 11.59 3.97 -1.91
N SER A 182 10.70 4.96 -2.05
CA SER A 182 9.31 4.75 -2.40
C SER A 182 9.09 5.11 -3.87
N PRO A 183 8.93 4.13 -4.77
CA PRO A 183 8.75 4.39 -6.19
C PRO A 183 7.29 4.68 -6.57
N THR A 184 6.44 4.95 -5.60
CA THR A 184 5.00 5.20 -5.77
C THR A 184 4.62 6.66 -5.46
N ASN A 185 3.40 6.89 -5.02
CA ASN A 185 2.84 8.22 -4.76
C ASN A 185 3.16 8.80 -3.37
N LEU A 186 4.08 8.20 -2.62
CA LEU A 186 4.48 8.66 -1.30
C LEU A 186 5.98 9.01 -1.26
N THR A 187 6.35 10.01 -0.47
CA THR A 187 7.74 10.27 -0.12
C THR A 187 7.86 10.60 1.37
N PHE A 188 8.98 10.21 1.96
CA PHE A 188 9.23 10.36 3.39
C PHE A 188 10.52 11.13 3.61
N VAL A 189 10.47 12.09 4.53
CA VAL A 189 11.59 12.99 4.83
C VAL A 189 11.85 12.99 6.33
N ALA A 190 13.08 12.74 6.74
CA ALA A 190 13.47 12.88 8.13
C ALA A 190 13.86 14.35 8.43
N LEU A 191 13.19 14.95 9.40
CA LEU A 191 13.32 16.34 9.77
C LEU A 191 13.74 16.48 11.24
N ASP A 192 14.83 17.18 11.50
CA ASP A 192 15.07 17.73 12.81
C ASP A 192 14.12 18.91 13.08
N GLN A 193 14.13 19.46 14.30
CA GLN A 193 13.26 20.57 14.68
C GLN A 193 13.41 21.78 13.74
N ALA A 194 14.64 22.15 13.40
CA ALA A 194 14.90 23.27 12.50
C ALA A 194 14.46 22.99 11.07
N GLY A 195 14.63 21.77 10.58
CA GLY A 195 14.15 21.31 9.28
C GLY A 195 12.62 21.29 9.21
N HIS A 196 11.96 20.86 10.30
CA HIS A 196 10.52 20.90 10.43
C HIS A 196 9.98 22.34 10.35
N GLU A 197 10.56 23.26 11.10
CA GLU A 197 10.17 24.68 11.08
C GLU A 197 10.35 25.27 9.66
N ARG A 198 11.52 25.10 9.04
CA ARG A 198 11.77 25.59 7.67
C ARG A 198 10.81 25.02 6.63
N LEU A 199 10.48 23.72 6.71
CA LEU A 199 9.60 23.10 5.73
C LEU A 199 8.13 23.47 5.96
N SER A 200 7.69 23.56 7.23
CA SER A 200 6.31 23.91 7.59
C SER A 200 5.94 25.34 7.24
N ASP A 201 6.92 26.26 7.20
CA ASP A 201 6.73 27.62 6.71
C ASP A 201 6.42 27.70 5.20
N LYS A 202 6.81 26.69 4.46
CA LYS A 202 6.70 26.65 2.99
C LYS A 202 5.55 25.78 2.51
N VAL A 203 5.36 24.60 3.11
CA VAL A 203 4.40 23.61 2.66
C VAL A 203 3.74 22.91 3.83
N ARG A 204 2.52 22.38 3.61
CA ARG A 204 1.81 21.57 4.59
C ARG A 204 2.04 20.09 4.31
N TYR A 205 2.34 19.32 5.35
CA TYR A 205 2.55 17.87 5.28
C TYR A 205 2.10 17.18 6.56
N GLY A 206 2.01 15.86 6.54
CA GLY A 206 1.71 15.06 7.73
C GLY A 206 2.98 14.56 8.43
N ILE A 207 2.99 14.58 9.75
CA ILE A 207 3.99 13.80 10.53
C ILE A 207 3.47 12.37 10.60
N TRP A 208 4.29 11.43 10.11
CA TRP A 208 3.98 10.02 10.12
C TRP A 208 4.31 9.39 11.48
N GLU A 209 5.51 9.63 11.94
CA GLU A 209 5.99 9.16 13.24
C GLU A 209 7.16 10.02 13.75
N THR A 210 7.51 9.86 15.02
CA THR A 210 8.75 10.37 15.59
C THR A 210 9.76 9.23 15.63
N LEU A 211 10.92 9.45 15.00
CA LEU A 211 12.00 8.48 14.95
C LEU A 211 12.68 8.32 16.32
N PRO A 212 13.37 7.19 16.57
CA PRO A 212 14.06 6.95 17.86
C PRO A 212 15.12 7.99 18.22
N ASP A 213 15.68 8.70 17.24
CA ASP A 213 16.64 9.79 17.41
C ASP A 213 15.98 11.18 17.63
N GLY A 214 14.66 11.22 17.76
CA GLY A 214 13.88 12.43 18.02
C GLY A 214 13.51 13.24 16.78
N ARG A 215 13.94 12.83 15.58
CA ARG A 215 13.51 13.47 14.33
C ARG A 215 12.08 13.11 13.97
N TYR A 216 11.42 13.98 13.23
CA TYR A 216 10.11 13.71 12.64
C TYR A 216 10.25 13.04 11.29
N LEU A 217 9.50 11.97 11.07
CA LEU A 217 9.30 11.41 9.74
C LEU A 217 8.09 12.07 9.10
N ALA A 218 8.32 13.00 8.20
CA ALA A 218 7.28 13.68 7.44
C ALA A 218 6.87 12.84 6.24
N ARG A 219 5.55 12.71 6.01
CA ARG A 219 4.98 12.06 4.84
C ARG A 219 4.34 13.08 3.91
N ILE A 220 4.75 13.06 2.65
CA ILE A 220 4.17 13.84 1.55
C ILE A 220 3.63 12.84 0.53
N GLY A 221 2.40 13.02 0.10
CA GLY A 221 1.74 12.14 -0.85
C GLY A 221 1.00 12.92 -1.93
N THR A 222 1.01 12.36 -3.13
CA THR A 222 0.23 12.82 -4.27
C THR A 222 -0.94 11.88 -4.57
N SER A 223 -1.83 12.29 -5.43
CA SER A 223 -2.94 11.46 -5.91
C SER A 223 -3.16 11.67 -7.40
N TRP A 224 -3.98 10.83 -8.00
CA TRP A 224 -4.45 10.97 -9.37
C TRP A 224 -5.06 12.34 -9.69
N ALA A 225 -5.55 13.04 -8.65
CA ALA A 225 -6.17 14.36 -8.75
C ALA A 225 -5.26 15.51 -8.27
N THR A 226 -3.96 15.26 -8.04
CA THR A 226 -3.02 16.33 -7.68
C THR A 226 -2.81 17.25 -8.88
N PRO A 227 -3.17 18.55 -8.77
CA PRO A 227 -3.00 19.49 -9.86
C PRO A 227 -1.52 19.77 -10.16
N GLU A 228 -1.19 19.99 -11.43
CA GLU A 228 0.18 20.35 -11.86
C GLU A 228 0.67 21.65 -11.20
N GLU A 229 -0.22 22.63 -11.05
CA GLU A 229 0.08 23.91 -10.40
C GLU A 229 0.53 23.74 -8.94
N ASP A 230 0.00 22.76 -8.22
CA ASP A 230 0.42 22.49 -6.84
C ASP A 230 1.83 21.88 -6.78
N VAL A 231 2.18 21.03 -7.76
CA VAL A 231 3.52 20.47 -7.88
C VAL A 231 4.54 21.56 -8.19
N VAL A 232 4.23 22.44 -9.15
CA VAL A 232 5.07 23.59 -9.50
C VAL A 232 5.24 24.53 -8.31
N ALA A 233 4.15 24.87 -7.62
CA ALA A 233 4.20 25.73 -6.43
C ALA A 233 5.06 25.13 -5.31
N PHE A 234 5.02 23.80 -5.13
CA PHE A 234 5.88 23.10 -4.18
C PHE A 234 7.35 23.21 -4.57
N GLU A 235 7.68 22.98 -5.83
CA GLU A 235 9.06 23.09 -6.36
C GLU A 235 9.61 24.53 -6.17
N GLU A 236 8.81 25.55 -6.50
CA GLU A 236 9.19 26.97 -6.33
C GLU A 236 9.37 27.36 -4.86
N ALA A 237 8.50 26.86 -3.98
CA ALA A 237 8.62 27.12 -2.54
C ALA A 237 9.93 26.60 -1.97
N LEU A 238 10.40 25.44 -2.45
CA LEU A 238 11.67 24.85 -2.00
C LEU A 238 12.91 25.49 -2.64
N ALA A 239 12.76 26.14 -3.81
CA ALA A 239 13.88 26.80 -4.50
C ALA A 239 14.28 28.15 -3.89
N ARG A 240 13.43 28.73 -3.06
CA ARG A 240 13.63 30.01 -2.32
C ARG A 240 14.27 29.76 -0.95
#